data_6d2cc73241b2395eccbf6e97904b213b
#
_entry.id   6d2cc73241b2395eccbf6e97904b213b
#
_cell.length_a   1.000
_cell.length_b   1.000
_cell.length_c   1.000
_cell.angle_alpha   90.00
_cell.angle_beta   90.00
_cell.angle_gamma   90.00
#
_symmetry.space_group_name_H-M   'P 1'
#
loop_
_entity.id
_entity.type
_entity.pdbx_description
1 polymer ?
#
loop_
_entity_poly.entity_id
_entity_poly.type
_entity_poly.pdbx_seq_one_letter_code
_entity_poly.pdbx_strand_id
1 'polypeptide(L)'
;TGAQIRQWFNYPNGTSDYLRLLNPDVLLNGHHPVVHTAIIGSCVRLGLSVFNSANAGLIIYTTVQFTVTAACMAYSVSSLRKLGVGLPVRGVILLFFAFMPMFSNYAALLTKDVLFADAFLVLLVQTVKLMAGGLPRRDANAARAGEQAPVLFARHDWLLLALGALGSTFLRNGGLVFPLAACMIAAAFCAWDVYMSYRRAARTDAEPLQSVPRFRWLGVLAVLALCLASNAYFTKVFMPAHDITPGSKREMLSIPFQQTARFVQKHDGLNSGVGPTVKEDGTIMF
;
A
#
# COMPACT_ATOMS: atom_id res chain seq x y z
N THR A 1 -8.81 9.62 11.85
CA THR A 1 -9.33 8.43 12.55
C THR A 1 -10.69 8.65 13.21
N GLY A 2 -10.89 9.70 14.01
CA GLY A 2 -12.21 10.02 14.56
C GLY A 2 -13.25 10.31 13.48
N ALA A 3 -12.85 10.94 12.37
CA ALA A 3 -13.71 11.14 11.21
C ALA A 3 -14.07 9.81 10.53
N GLN A 4 -13.13 8.89 10.36
CA GLN A 4 -13.39 7.57 9.78
C GLN A 4 -14.34 6.74 10.62
N ILE A 5 -14.19 6.76 11.95
CA ILE A 5 -15.09 6.07 12.87
C ILE A 5 -16.49 6.66 12.77
N ARG A 6 -16.62 8.00 12.79
CA ARG A 6 -17.90 8.68 12.61
C ARG A 6 -18.55 8.33 11.27
N GLN A 7 -17.82 8.36 10.17
CA GLN A 7 -18.32 7.98 8.85
C GLN A 7 -18.82 6.55 8.82
N TRP A 8 -18.09 5.61 9.42
CA TRP A 8 -18.50 4.20 9.47
C TRP A 8 -19.82 3.98 10.19
N PHE A 9 -20.01 4.66 11.31
CA PHE A 9 -21.22 4.50 12.12
C PHE A 9 -22.42 5.29 11.60
N ASN A 10 -22.20 6.35 10.83
CA ASN A 10 -23.27 7.11 10.19
C ASN A 10 -23.71 6.51 8.85
N TYR A 11 -23.07 5.46 8.37
CA TYR A 11 -23.49 4.78 7.17
C TYR A 11 -24.87 4.10 7.41
N PRO A 12 -25.84 4.17 6.45
CA PRO A 12 -27.24 3.77 6.67
C PRO A 12 -27.44 2.36 7.23
N ASN A 13 -26.48 1.47 6.99
CA ASN A 13 -26.47 0.09 7.48
C ASN A 13 -25.57 -0.12 8.73
N GLY A 14 -24.95 0.94 9.23
CA GLY A 14 -24.06 0.92 10.38
C GLY A 14 -24.77 1.49 11.62
N THR A 15 -25.64 0.72 12.22
CA THR A 15 -26.48 1.14 13.34
C THR A 15 -25.69 1.40 14.62
N SER A 16 -25.51 2.68 14.97
CA SER A 16 -25.55 3.08 16.35
C SER A 16 -26.25 4.43 16.43
N ASP A 17 -27.41 4.45 17.10
CA ASP A 17 -28.23 5.64 17.31
C ASP A 17 -27.47 6.78 17.98
N TYR A 18 -26.43 6.46 18.75
CA TYR A 18 -25.58 7.42 19.43
C TYR A 18 -24.78 8.32 18.46
N LEU A 19 -24.33 7.79 17.35
CA LEU A 19 -23.55 8.56 16.35
C LEU A 19 -24.43 9.21 15.28
N ARG A 20 -25.67 8.74 15.10
CA ARG A 20 -26.72 9.41 14.33
C ARG A 20 -27.06 10.79 14.91
N LEU A 21 -27.00 10.92 16.22
CA LEU A 21 -27.23 12.20 16.90
C LEU A 21 -26.16 13.25 16.61
N LEU A 22 -24.96 12.84 16.17
CA LEU A 22 -23.85 13.76 15.90
C LEU A 22 -23.87 14.35 14.49
N ASN A 23 -24.35 13.62 13.51
CA ASN A 23 -24.57 14.14 12.15
C ASN A 23 -25.35 13.12 11.28
N PRO A 24 -26.70 13.23 11.18
CA PRO A 24 -27.53 12.28 10.45
C PRO A 24 -27.32 12.30 8.94
N ASP A 25 -26.75 13.37 8.39
CA ASP A 25 -26.63 13.62 6.95
C ASP A 25 -25.24 13.30 6.37
N VAL A 26 -24.30 12.80 7.20
CA VAL A 26 -22.96 12.48 6.70
C VAL A 26 -22.96 11.11 6.02
N LEU A 27 -23.05 11.14 4.71
CA LEU A 27 -22.76 9.99 3.84
C LEU A 27 -21.29 9.59 3.93
N LEU A 28 -21.00 8.32 3.65
CA LEU A 28 -19.63 7.84 3.63
C LEU A 28 -18.85 8.59 2.55
N ASN A 29 -17.84 9.35 2.96
CA ASN A 29 -17.01 10.13 2.05
C ASN A 29 -15.73 9.34 1.73
N GLY A 30 -15.40 9.19 0.45
CA GLY A 30 -14.17 8.57 -0.03
C GLY A 30 -12.88 9.37 0.20
N HIS A 31 -12.94 10.45 1.02
CA HIS A 31 -11.78 11.22 1.46
C HIS A 31 -10.72 10.34 2.17
N HIS A 32 -11.19 9.44 3.04
CA HIS A 32 -10.34 8.38 3.58
C HIS A 32 -10.53 7.09 2.78
N PRO A 33 -9.49 6.23 2.66
CA PRO A 33 -9.63 4.94 2.00
C PRO A 33 -10.74 4.12 2.65
N VAL A 34 -11.76 3.77 1.87
CA VAL A 34 -12.97 3.10 2.36
C VAL A 34 -12.63 1.76 3.03
N VAL A 35 -11.68 1.01 2.45
CA VAL A 35 -11.24 -0.28 3.02
C VAL A 35 -10.61 -0.08 4.40
N HIS A 36 -9.76 0.92 4.57
CA HIS A 36 -9.17 1.22 5.87
C HIS A 36 -10.24 1.66 6.89
N THR A 37 -11.21 2.47 6.45
CA THR A 37 -12.36 2.88 7.27
C THR A 37 -13.19 1.67 7.72
N ALA A 38 -13.41 0.70 6.81
CA ALA A 38 -14.12 -0.53 7.12
C ALA A 38 -13.38 -1.40 8.14
N ILE A 39 -12.06 -1.51 8.04
CA ILE A 39 -11.23 -2.28 9.00
C ILE A 39 -11.35 -1.68 10.40
N ILE A 40 -11.12 -0.36 10.54
CA ILE A 40 -11.25 0.31 11.86
C ILE A 40 -12.68 0.19 12.40
N GLY A 41 -13.68 0.46 11.55
CA GLY A 41 -15.08 0.39 11.94
C GLY A 41 -15.48 -0.99 12.42
N SER A 42 -15.01 -2.04 11.74
CA SER A 42 -15.24 -3.44 12.16
C SER A 42 -14.62 -3.76 13.52
N CYS A 43 -13.39 -3.30 13.76
CA CYS A 43 -12.73 -3.48 15.05
C CYS A 43 -13.46 -2.73 16.18
N VAL A 44 -13.91 -1.49 15.92
CA VAL A 44 -14.69 -0.71 16.91
C VAL A 44 -16.04 -1.38 17.18
N ARG A 45 -16.72 -1.88 16.14
CA ARG A 45 -17.97 -2.63 16.28
C ARG A 45 -17.77 -3.89 17.12
N LEU A 46 -16.69 -4.62 16.90
CA LEU A 46 -16.33 -5.79 17.71
C LEU A 46 -16.09 -5.39 19.18
N GLY A 47 -15.35 -4.31 19.42
CA GLY A 47 -15.11 -3.79 20.77
C GLY A 47 -16.39 -3.39 21.51
N LEU A 48 -17.34 -2.77 20.79
CA LEU A 48 -18.64 -2.42 21.34
C LEU A 48 -19.50 -3.66 21.63
N SER A 49 -19.52 -4.64 20.72
CA SER A 49 -20.36 -5.83 20.87
C SER A 49 -19.88 -6.79 21.97
N VAL A 50 -18.56 -6.92 22.14
CA VAL A 50 -17.98 -7.90 23.10
C VAL A 50 -17.65 -7.25 24.44
N PHE A 51 -17.12 -6.03 24.42
CA PHE A 51 -16.60 -5.35 25.62
C PHE A 51 -17.41 -4.11 26.02
N ASN A 52 -18.47 -3.79 25.29
CA ASN A 52 -19.25 -2.55 25.43
C ASN A 52 -18.37 -1.28 25.47
N SER A 53 -17.26 -1.28 24.71
CA SER A 53 -16.27 -0.22 24.72
C SER A 53 -15.67 0.03 23.33
N ALA A 54 -15.81 1.26 22.82
CA ALA A 54 -15.15 1.69 21.61
C ALA A 54 -13.62 1.68 21.75
N ASN A 55 -13.10 1.98 22.94
CA ASN A 55 -11.66 1.95 23.21
C ASN A 55 -11.08 0.53 23.09
N ALA A 56 -11.84 -0.50 23.50
CA ALA A 56 -11.44 -1.89 23.29
C ALA A 56 -11.31 -2.20 21.80
N GLY A 57 -12.20 -1.70 20.96
CA GLY A 57 -12.11 -1.83 19.50
C GLY A 57 -10.86 -1.15 18.91
N LEU A 58 -10.49 0.01 19.41
CA LEU A 58 -9.27 0.71 19.01
C LEU A 58 -8.01 -0.06 19.44
N ILE A 59 -8.02 -0.65 20.63
CA ILE A 59 -6.92 -1.51 21.10
C ILE A 59 -6.79 -2.75 20.21
N ILE A 60 -7.91 -3.38 19.84
CA ILE A 60 -7.90 -4.51 18.90
C ILE A 60 -7.26 -4.09 17.58
N TYR A 61 -7.71 -2.97 17.01
CA TYR A 61 -7.16 -2.46 15.74
C TYR A 61 -5.65 -2.20 15.83
N THR A 62 -5.19 -1.47 16.85
CA THR A 62 -3.76 -1.17 17.01
C THR A 62 -2.92 -2.40 17.25
N THR A 63 -3.43 -3.38 17.99
CA THR A 63 -2.74 -4.67 18.20
C THR A 63 -2.60 -5.45 16.89
N VAL A 64 -3.65 -5.51 16.08
CA VAL A 64 -3.60 -6.15 14.76
C VAL A 64 -2.62 -5.40 13.86
N GLN A 65 -2.71 -4.07 13.77
CA GLN A 65 -1.81 -3.24 12.98
C GLN A 65 -0.35 -3.47 13.38
N PHE A 66 -0.04 -3.38 14.67
CA PHE A 66 1.32 -3.60 15.19
C PHE A 66 1.85 -4.99 14.82
N THR A 67 1.01 -6.03 14.97
CA THR A 67 1.37 -7.40 14.63
C THR A 67 1.65 -7.55 13.13
N VAL A 68 0.81 -6.97 12.28
CA VAL A 68 1.00 -6.99 10.82
C VAL A 68 2.29 -6.28 10.44
N THR A 69 2.56 -5.09 10.99
CA THR A 69 3.79 -4.33 10.74
C THR A 69 5.04 -5.13 11.16
N ALA A 70 5.04 -5.71 12.35
CA ALA A 70 6.14 -6.55 12.82
C ALA A 70 6.35 -7.78 11.92
N ALA A 71 5.28 -8.43 11.50
CA ALA A 71 5.33 -9.57 10.58
C ALA A 71 5.88 -9.17 9.20
N CYS A 72 5.46 -8.03 8.63
CA CYS A 72 5.96 -7.53 7.35
C CYS A 72 7.44 -7.17 7.41
N MET A 73 7.90 -6.55 8.50
CA MET A 73 9.32 -6.24 8.71
C MET A 73 10.15 -7.53 8.86
N ALA A 74 9.72 -8.48 9.68
CA ALA A 74 10.38 -9.77 9.85
C ALA A 74 10.41 -10.57 8.54
N TYR A 75 9.31 -10.55 7.78
CA TYR A 75 9.24 -11.17 6.46
C TYR A 75 10.22 -10.55 5.47
N SER A 76 10.37 -9.21 5.45
CA SER A 76 11.31 -8.52 4.57
C SER A 76 12.75 -8.93 4.88
N VAL A 77 13.15 -8.95 6.16
CA VAL A 77 14.49 -9.38 6.60
C VAL A 77 14.73 -10.86 6.27
N SER A 78 13.73 -11.73 6.47
CA SER A 78 13.81 -13.15 6.09
C SER A 78 13.98 -13.34 4.58
N SER A 79 13.32 -12.51 3.77
CA SER A 79 13.41 -12.54 2.31
C SER A 79 14.81 -12.17 1.81
N LEU A 80 15.52 -11.27 2.51
CA LEU A 80 16.91 -10.92 2.21
C LEU A 80 17.85 -12.13 2.31
N ARG A 81 17.57 -13.10 3.22
CA ARG A 81 18.32 -14.37 3.28
C ARG A 81 18.25 -15.12 1.97
N LYS A 82 17.04 -15.21 1.38
CA LYS A 82 16.84 -15.90 0.10
C LYS A 82 17.57 -15.18 -1.05
N LEU A 83 17.76 -13.87 -0.93
CA LEU A 83 18.50 -13.05 -1.90
C LEU A 83 20.04 -13.12 -1.72
N GLY A 84 20.53 -13.89 -0.74
CA GLY A 84 21.97 -14.06 -0.51
C GLY A 84 22.59 -13.00 0.40
N VAL A 85 21.80 -12.15 1.04
CA VAL A 85 22.32 -11.13 1.96
C VAL A 85 22.83 -11.80 3.24
N GLY A 86 24.08 -11.51 3.61
CA GLY A 86 24.75 -12.08 4.77
C GLY A 86 24.09 -11.76 6.11
N LEU A 87 24.33 -12.59 7.11
CA LEU A 87 23.76 -12.44 8.46
C LEU A 87 24.06 -11.08 9.11
N PRO A 88 25.28 -10.51 9.02
CA PRO A 88 25.59 -9.23 9.66
C PRO A 88 24.68 -8.10 9.13
N VAL A 89 24.51 -8.01 7.81
CA VAL A 89 23.68 -6.96 7.20
C VAL A 89 22.22 -7.13 7.60
N ARG A 90 21.70 -8.36 7.60
CA ARG A 90 20.33 -8.65 8.06
C ARG A 90 20.14 -8.33 9.54
N GLY A 91 21.16 -8.60 10.36
CA GLY A 91 21.18 -8.23 11.78
C GLY A 91 21.08 -6.72 11.98
N VAL A 92 21.87 -5.94 11.23
CA VAL A 92 21.81 -4.46 11.28
C VAL A 92 20.43 -3.96 10.88
N ILE A 93 19.83 -4.49 9.80
CA ILE A 93 18.48 -4.08 9.37
C ILE A 93 17.44 -4.44 10.42
N LEU A 94 17.53 -5.62 11.03
CA LEU A 94 16.62 -6.03 12.10
C LEU A 94 16.73 -5.11 13.32
N LEU A 95 17.97 -4.80 13.75
CA LEU A 95 18.22 -3.87 14.85
C LEU A 95 17.70 -2.46 14.52
N PHE A 96 17.89 -2.00 13.28
CA PHE A 96 17.32 -0.73 12.82
C PHE A 96 15.80 -0.70 12.95
N PHE A 97 15.09 -1.74 12.49
CA PHE A 97 13.64 -1.82 12.65
C PHE A 97 13.20 -1.89 14.12
N ALA A 98 13.97 -2.62 14.96
CA ALA A 98 13.62 -2.81 16.38
C ALA A 98 13.88 -1.57 17.22
N PHE A 99 14.96 -0.85 16.97
CA PHE A 99 15.41 0.26 17.83
C PHE A 99 15.07 1.65 17.29
N MET A 100 14.67 1.78 16.01
CA MET A 100 14.25 3.08 15.49
C MET A 100 12.87 3.44 16.02
N PRO A 101 12.73 4.46 16.88
CA PRO A 101 11.45 4.79 17.55
C PRO A 101 10.34 5.15 16.60
N MET A 102 10.68 5.58 15.39
CA MET A 102 9.73 5.92 14.35
C MET A 102 8.83 4.74 14.01
N PHE A 103 9.36 3.53 13.86
CA PHE A 103 8.55 2.36 13.46
C PHE A 103 7.55 1.97 14.55
N SER A 104 7.99 1.88 15.82
CA SER A 104 7.12 1.54 16.93
C SER A 104 6.03 2.60 17.16
N ASN A 105 6.40 3.88 17.09
CA ASN A 105 5.45 4.98 17.25
C ASN A 105 4.41 4.99 16.13
N TYR A 106 4.83 4.86 14.86
CA TYR A 106 3.88 4.79 13.75
C TYR A 106 2.99 3.54 13.81
N ALA A 107 3.54 2.38 14.18
CA ALA A 107 2.77 1.15 14.32
C ALA A 107 1.68 1.26 15.41
N ALA A 108 1.87 2.11 16.43
CA ALA A 108 0.88 2.38 17.46
C ALA A 108 -0.13 3.48 17.08
N LEU A 109 0.16 4.30 16.06
CA LEU A 109 -0.73 5.36 15.61
C LEU A 109 -1.87 4.83 14.76
N LEU A 110 -3.07 5.33 15.01
CA LEU A 110 -4.28 5.04 14.23
C LEU A 110 -4.27 5.80 12.90
N THR A 111 -3.32 5.49 12.01
CA THR A 111 -3.19 6.15 10.71
C THR A 111 -3.41 5.19 9.55
N LYS A 112 -4.00 5.71 8.48
CA LYS A 112 -4.22 4.95 7.23
C LYS A 112 -2.91 4.52 6.55
N ASP A 113 -1.82 5.24 6.83
CA ASP A 113 -0.57 5.08 6.10
C ASP A 113 0.25 3.88 6.56
N VAL A 114 0.04 3.35 7.77
CA VAL A 114 0.81 2.21 8.32
C VAL A 114 0.50 0.93 7.54
N LEU A 115 -0.77 0.52 7.49
CA LEU A 115 -1.17 -0.69 6.75
C LEU A 115 -0.87 -0.57 5.25
N PHE A 116 -0.95 0.65 4.69
CA PHE A 116 -0.50 0.89 3.33
C PHE A 116 1.00 0.66 3.17
N ALA A 117 1.82 1.16 4.10
CA ALA A 117 3.27 0.97 4.07
C ALA A 117 3.65 -0.52 4.19
N ASP A 118 2.94 -1.28 5.02
CA ASP A 118 3.10 -2.73 5.16
C ASP A 118 2.79 -3.46 3.85
N ALA A 119 1.65 -3.15 3.22
CA ALA A 119 1.28 -3.73 1.93
C ALA A 119 2.28 -3.36 0.83
N PHE A 120 2.74 -2.11 0.80
CA PHE A 120 3.75 -1.64 -0.14
C PHE A 120 5.11 -2.30 0.08
N LEU A 121 5.52 -2.51 1.34
CA LEU A 121 6.75 -3.25 1.66
C LEU A 121 6.68 -4.69 1.13
N VAL A 122 5.55 -5.37 1.33
CA VAL A 122 5.34 -6.73 0.78
C VAL A 122 5.38 -6.71 -0.74
N LEU A 123 4.72 -5.75 -1.39
CA LEU A 123 4.75 -5.57 -2.85
C LEU A 123 6.19 -5.42 -3.37
N LEU A 124 6.99 -4.55 -2.74
CA LEU A 124 8.39 -4.32 -3.11
C LEU A 124 9.23 -5.59 -2.95
N VAL A 125 9.13 -6.25 -1.80
CA VAL A 125 9.88 -7.49 -1.53
C VAL A 125 9.55 -8.56 -2.55
N GLN A 126 8.28 -8.75 -2.89
CA GLN A 126 7.86 -9.73 -3.89
C GLN A 126 8.33 -9.36 -5.29
N THR A 127 8.26 -8.09 -5.65
CA THR A 127 8.77 -7.59 -6.94
C THR A 127 10.27 -7.87 -7.07
N VAL A 128 11.06 -7.57 -6.04
CA VAL A 128 12.52 -7.85 -6.03
C VAL A 128 12.79 -9.36 -6.10
N LYS A 129 12.05 -10.18 -5.36
CA LYS A 129 12.18 -11.65 -5.44
C LYS A 129 11.84 -12.19 -6.82
N LEU A 130 10.80 -11.66 -7.46
CA LEU A 130 10.41 -12.03 -8.81
C LEU A 130 11.51 -11.69 -9.82
N MET A 131 12.10 -10.49 -9.73
CA MET A 131 13.21 -10.05 -10.56
C MET A 131 14.45 -10.92 -10.32
N ALA A 132 14.84 -11.11 -9.06
CA ALA A 132 16.02 -11.89 -8.69
C ALA A 132 15.91 -13.37 -9.07
N GLY A 133 14.69 -13.92 -9.13
CA GLY A 133 14.45 -15.29 -9.55
C GLY A 133 14.73 -15.56 -11.04
N GLY A 134 14.90 -14.52 -11.87
CA GLY A 134 15.33 -14.62 -13.28
C GLY A 134 16.84 -14.61 -13.49
N LEU A 135 17.58 -14.13 -12.48
CA LEU A 135 19.04 -14.03 -12.63
C LEU A 135 19.72 -15.40 -12.46
N PRO A 136 20.65 -15.76 -13.37
CA PRO A 136 21.47 -16.96 -13.18
C PRO A 136 22.29 -16.81 -11.90
N ARG A 137 22.02 -17.64 -10.92
CA ARG A 137 22.72 -17.61 -9.65
C ARG A 137 24.12 -18.16 -9.82
N ARG A 138 25.11 -17.32 -9.63
CA ARG A 138 26.53 -17.67 -9.58
C ARG A 138 26.93 -18.26 -8.21
N ASP A 139 26.15 -19.19 -7.69
CA ASP A 139 26.55 -19.92 -6.49
C ASP A 139 27.50 -21.05 -6.90
N ALA A 140 28.75 -20.68 -7.24
CA ALA A 140 29.81 -21.63 -7.59
C ALA A 140 30.00 -22.69 -6.49
N ASN A 141 29.62 -22.39 -5.25
CA ASN A 141 29.70 -23.32 -4.13
C ASN A 141 28.49 -24.29 -4.08
N ALA A 142 27.29 -23.85 -4.43
CA ALA A 142 26.12 -24.75 -4.51
C ALA A 142 26.21 -25.71 -5.69
N ALA A 143 26.76 -25.24 -6.82
CA ALA A 143 27.04 -26.12 -7.98
C ALA A 143 28.10 -27.19 -7.68
N ARG A 144 29.04 -26.91 -6.78
CA ARG A 144 30.04 -27.91 -6.32
C ARG A 144 29.46 -28.91 -5.30
N ALA A 145 28.42 -28.48 -4.55
CA ALA A 145 27.78 -29.33 -3.51
C ALA A 145 26.62 -30.19 -4.05
N GLY A 146 26.27 -30.09 -5.33
CA GLY A 146 25.10 -30.78 -5.89
C GLY A 146 23.76 -30.35 -5.28
N GLU A 147 23.74 -29.25 -4.54
CA GLU A 147 22.54 -28.70 -3.92
C GLU A 147 21.69 -27.94 -4.96
N GLN A 148 20.39 -28.25 -5.00
CA GLN A 148 19.45 -27.49 -5.83
C GLN A 148 19.40 -26.03 -5.35
N ALA A 149 19.62 -25.10 -6.29
CA ALA A 149 19.52 -23.68 -5.98
C ALA A 149 18.15 -23.38 -5.34
N PRO A 150 18.11 -22.65 -4.20
CA PRO A 150 16.86 -22.39 -3.51
C PRO A 150 15.91 -21.60 -4.42
N VAL A 151 14.64 -22.04 -4.45
CA VAL A 151 13.58 -21.37 -5.21
C VAL A 151 13.33 -19.98 -4.60
N LEU A 152 13.73 -18.93 -5.33
CA LEU A 152 13.59 -17.53 -4.86
C LEU A 152 12.14 -17.07 -4.85
N PHE A 153 11.35 -17.51 -5.85
CA PHE A 153 9.96 -17.13 -6.02
C PHE A 153 9.11 -18.39 -6.16
N ALA A 154 8.40 -18.73 -5.08
CA ALA A 154 7.55 -19.92 -4.98
C ALA A 154 6.08 -19.59 -5.31
N ARG A 155 5.23 -20.60 -5.41
CA ARG A 155 3.80 -20.42 -5.73
C ARG A 155 3.05 -19.51 -4.75
N HIS A 156 3.35 -19.58 -3.45
CA HIS A 156 2.74 -18.72 -2.44
C HIS A 156 3.17 -17.25 -2.55
N ASP A 157 4.30 -16.96 -3.21
CA ASP A 157 4.77 -15.59 -3.42
C ASP A 157 3.86 -14.82 -4.38
N TRP A 158 3.15 -15.50 -5.29
CA TRP A 158 2.12 -14.88 -6.13
C TRP A 158 0.95 -14.35 -5.30
N LEU A 159 0.52 -15.11 -4.29
CA LEU A 159 -0.51 -14.66 -3.36
C LEU A 159 -0.06 -13.42 -2.59
N LEU A 160 1.17 -13.43 -2.06
CA LEU A 160 1.73 -12.28 -1.34
C LEU A 160 1.90 -11.07 -2.26
N LEU A 161 2.31 -11.28 -3.52
CA LEU A 161 2.38 -10.21 -4.51
C LEU A 161 1.00 -9.60 -4.78
N ALA A 162 -0.02 -10.43 -4.96
CA ALA A 162 -1.39 -10.00 -5.17
C ALA A 162 -1.95 -9.25 -3.94
N LEU A 163 -1.72 -9.78 -2.72
CA LEU A 163 -2.14 -9.13 -1.48
C LEU A 163 -1.44 -7.78 -1.27
N GLY A 164 -0.12 -7.70 -1.52
CA GLY A 164 0.62 -6.44 -1.46
C GLY A 164 0.12 -5.42 -2.50
N ALA A 165 -0.18 -5.88 -3.72
CA ALA A 165 -0.70 -5.05 -4.80
C ALA A 165 -2.11 -4.52 -4.50
N LEU A 166 -3.03 -5.39 -4.07
CA LEU A 166 -4.39 -5.01 -3.68
C LEU A 166 -4.40 -4.11 -2.44
N GLY A 167 -3.60 -4.46 -1.41
CA GLY A 167 -3.44 -3.63 -0.22
C GLY A 167 -2.93 -2.23 -0.57
N SER A 168 -1.91 -2.13 -1.42
CA SER A 168 -1.40 -0.83 -1.89
C SER A 168 -2.45 -0.05 -2.68
N THR A 169 -3.31 -0.73 -3.45
CA THR A 169 -4.38 -0.10 -4.23
C THR A 169 -5.47 0.50 -3.35
N PHE A 170 -5.92 -0.25 -2.32
CA PHE A 170 -7.14 0.08 -1.58
C PHE A 170 -6.91 0.76 -0.22
N LEU A 171 -5.72 0.63 0.38
CA LEU A 171 -5.40 1.28 1.65
C LEU A 171 -4.96 2.73 1.50
N ARG A 172 -4.78 3.21 0.28
CA ARG A 172 -4.45 4.61 -0.02
C ARG A 172 -5.21 5.10 -1.25
N ASN A 173 -5.75 6.31 -1.16
CA ASN A 173 -6.36 6.96 -2.32
C ASN A 173 -5.29 7.20 -3.41
N GLY A 174 -5.57 6.76 -4.64
CA GLY A 174 -4.59 6.78 -5.72
C GLY A 174 -3.52 5.70 -5.63
N GLY A 175 -3.66 4.73 -4.73
CA GLY A 175 -2.68 3.67 -4.48
C GLY A 175 -2.43 2.72 -5.66
N LEU A 176 -3.31 2.69 -6.66
CA LEU A 176 -3.16 1.88 -7.88
C LEU A 176 -1.86 2.15 -8.64
N VAL A 177 -1.29 3.36 -8.51
CA VAL A 177 -0.02 3.72 -9.18
C VAL A 177 1.13 2.81 -8.74
N PHE A 178 1.15 2.37 -7.49
CA PHE A 178 2.24 1.56 -6.95
C PHE A 178 2.31 0.15 -7.55
N PRO A 179 1.23 -0.65 -7.60
CA PRO A 179 1.27 -1.94 -8.28
C PRO A 179 1.45 -1.81 -9.80
N LEU A 180 0.94 -0.75 -10.43
CA LEU A 180 1.24 -0.48 -11.84
C LEU A 180 2.73 -0.27 -12.07
N ALA A 181 3.38 0.58 -11.27
CA ALA A 181 4.82 0.80 -11.37
C ALA A 181 5.62 -0.48 -11.08
N ALA A 182 5.26 -1.24 -10.05
CA ALA A 182 5.91 -2.50 -9.71
C ALA A 182 5.78 -3.54 -10.84
N CYS A 183 4.59 -3.68 -11.44
CA CYS A 183 4.37 -4.56 -12.58
C CYS A 183 5.14 -4.11 -13.82
N MET A 184 5.20 -2.81 -14.11
CA MET A 184 5.98 -2.27 -15.22
C MET A 184 7.49 -2.55 -15.05
N ILE A 185 8.02 -2.30 -13.86
CA ILE A 185 9.43 -2.57 -13.54
C ILE A 185 9.72 -4.07 -13.66
N ALA A 186 8.88 -4.93 -13.10
CA ALA A 186 9.03 -6.38 -13.20
C ALA A 186 8.97 -6.84 -14.66
N ALA A 187 8.04 -6.31 -15.45
CA ALA A 187 7.90 -6.61 -16.86
C ALA A 187 9.13 -6.17 -17.68
N ALA A 188 9.61 -4.94 -17.46
CA ALA A 188 10.80 -4.42 -18.12
C ALA A 188 12.03 -5.27 -17.78
N PHE A 189 12.17 -5.67 -16.52
CA PHE A 189 13.27 -6.52 -16.08
C PHE A 189 13.19 -7.92 -16.70
N CYS A 190 12.01 -8.54 -16.74
CA CYS A 190 11.82 -9.82 -17.42
C CYS A 190 12.14 -9.73 -18.92
N ALA A 191 11.73 -8.65 -19.61
CA ALA A 191 12.06 -8.43 -21.00
C ALA A 191 13.58 -8.30 -21.23
N TRP A 192 14.23 -7.54 -20.34
CA TRP A 192 15.69 -7.40 -20.36
C TRP A 192 16.41 -8.74 -20.16
N ASP A 193 15.96 -9.56 -19.23
CA ASP A 193 16.54 -10.87 -18.95
C ASP A 193 16.41 -11.81 -20.17
N VAL A 194 15.24 -11.84 -20.79
CA VAL A 194 15.01 -12.55 -22.07
C VAL A 194 15.94 -12.03 -23.14
N TYR A 195 16.01 -10.73 -23.39
CA TYR A 195 16.89 -10.12 -24.38
C TYR A 195 18.35 -10.50 -24.15
N MET A 196 18.83 -10.43 -22.92
CA MET A 196 20.21 -10.77 -22.57
C MET A 196 20.50 -12.25 -22.72
N SER A 197 19.53 -13.15 -22.51
CA SER A 197 19.68 -14.59 -22.73
C SER A 197 19.86 -14.89 -24.22
N TYR A 198 19.05 -14.31 -25.08
CA TYR A 198 19.21 -14.42 -26.54
C TYR A 198 20.55 -13.87 -27.03
N ARG A 199 20.97 -12.71 -26.53
CA ARG A 199 22.24 -12.10 -26.93
C ARG A 199 23.46 -12.93 -26.48
N ARG A 200 23.37 -13.62 -25.34
CA ARG A 200 24.43 -14.55 -24.91
C ARG A 200 24.46 -15.80 -25.76
N ALA A 201 23.31 -16.41 -26.04
CA ALA A 201 23.22 -17.58 -26.92
C ALA A 201 23.79 -17.31 -28.30
N ALA A 202 23.48 -16.17 -28.91
CA ALA A 202 24.02 -15.76 -30.22
C ALA A 202 25.55 -15.57 -30.22
N ARG A 203 26.18 -15.35 -29.05
CA ARG A 203 27.65 -15.21 -28.95
C ARG A 203 28.40 -16.51 -28.69
N THR A 204 27.72 -17.52 -28.19
CA THR A 204 28.34 -18.77 -27.72
C THR A 204 27.92 -19.99 -28.53
N ASP A 205 27.15 -19.83 -29.63
CA ASP A 205 26.47 -20.89 -30.39
C ASP A 205 25.75 -21.91 -29.51
N ALA A 206 25.39 -21.49 -28.27
CA ALA A 206 24.66 -22.30 -27.33
C ALA A 206 23.16 -22.07 -27.51
N GLU A 207 22.34 -23.09 -27.30
CA GLU A 207 20.90 -22.90 -27.26
C GLU A 207 20.52 -21.85 -26.20
N PRO A 208 19.58 -20.93 -26.54
CA PRO A 208 19.11 -19.94 -25.56
C PRO A 208 18.60 -20.68 -24.34
N LEU A 209 19.08 -20.29 -23.16
CA LEU A 209 18.62 -20.86 -21.88
C LEU A 209 17.09 -20.73 -21.83
N GLN A 210 16.38 -21.86 -21.95
CA GLN A 210 14.88 -21.91 -21.87
C GLN A 210 14.32 -21.48 -20.51
N SER A 211 15.08 -20.77 -19.70
CA SER A 211 14.88 -20.62 -18.27
C SER A 211 14.05 -19.42 -17.83
N VAL A 212 13.48 -18.64 -18.76
CA VAL A 212 12.46 -17.68 -18.31
C VAL A 212 11.10 -18.37 -18.42
N PRO A 213 10.55 -18.94 -17.33
CA PRO A 213 9.28 -19.63 -17.42
C PRO A 213 8.21 -18.63 -17.89
N ARG A 214 7.56 -18.93 -19.02
CA ARG A 214 6.45 -18.14 -19.60
C ARG A 214 5.39 -17.78 -18.56
N PHE A 215 5.26 -18.59 -17.52
CA PHE A 215 4.39 -18.36 -16.37
C PHE A 215 4.66 -17.07 -15.59
N ARG A 216 5.86 -16.50 -15.61
CA ARG A 216 6.14 -15.23 -14.91
C ARG A 216 5.40 -14.05 -15.52
N TRP A 217 5.40 -13.96 -16.86
CA TRP A 217 4.65 -12.94 -17.58
C TRP A 217 3.16 -13.04 -17.33
N LEU A 218 2.62 -14.25 -17.41
CA LEU A 218 1.21 -14.50 -17.15
C LEU A 218 0.85 -14.13 -15.71
N GLY A 219 1.72 -14.44 -14.74
CA GLY A 219 1.49 -14.07 -13.34
C GLY A 219 1.51 -12.55 -13.12
N VAL A 220 2.45 -11.81 -13.71
CA VAL A 220 2.49 -10.34 -13.63
C VAL A 220 1.25 -9.75 -14.29
N LEU A 221 0.86 -10.22 -15.47
CA LEU A 221 -0.34 -9.78 -16.17
C LEU A 221 -1.60 -10.10 -15.37
N ALA A 222 -1.68 -11.27 -14.73
CA ALA A 222 -2.81 -11.66 -13.89
C ALA A 222 -2.95 -10.74 -12.66
N VAL A 223 -1.85 -10.41 -11.97
CA VAL A 223 -1.88 -9.47 -10.84
C VAL A 223 -2.26 -8.07 -11.32
N LEU A 224 -1.73 -7.62 -12.45
CA LEU A 224 -2.10 -6.33 -13.03
C LEU A 224 -3.60 -6.28 -13.39
N ALA A 225 -4.09 -7.30 -14.08
CA ALA A 225 -5.50 -7.42 -14.44
C ALA A 225 -6.41 -7.45 -13.20
N LEU A 226 -5.99 -8.17 -12.16
CA LEU A 226 -6.69 -8.21 -10.87
C LEU A 226 -6.77 -6.82 -10.22
N CYS A 227 -5.68 -6.06 -10.18
CA CYS A 227 -5.66 -4.71 -9.62
C CYS A 227 -6.54 -3.74 -10.43
N LEU A 228 -6.48 -3.80 -11.76
CA LEU A 228 -7.29 -2.95 -12.63
C LEU A 228 -8.77 -3.29 -12.54
N ALA A 229 -9.12 -4.58 -12.60
CA ALA A 229 -10.50 -5.04 -12.53
C ALA A 229 -11.12 -4.74 -11.15
N SER A 230 -10.40 -5.03 -10.06
CA SER A 230 -10.89 -4.75 -8.71
C SER A 230 -11.04 -3.25 -8.44
N ASN A 231 -10.10 -2.42 -8.92
CA ASN A 231 -10.21 -0.97 -8.80
C ASN A 231 -11.37 -0.42 -9.65
N ALA A 232 -11.57 -0.94 -10.87
CA ALA A 232 -12.69 -0.54 -11.74
C ALA A 232 -14.03 -0.96 -11.11
N TYR A 233 -14.14 -2.18 -10.59
CA TYR A 233 -15.32 -2.64 -9.85
C TYR A 233 -15.60 -1.75 -8.64
N PHE A 234 -14.57 -1.47 -7.84
CA PHE A 234 -14.71 -0.67 -6.64
C PHE A 234 -15.21 0.74 -6.95
N THR A 235 -14.62 1.41 -7.94
CA THR A 235 -14.95 2.80 -8.28
C THR A 235 -16.24 2.95 -9.06
N LYS A 236 -16.57 2.00 -9.94
CA LYS A 236 -17.73 2.12 -10.86
C LYS A 236 -18.98 1.40 -10.36
N VAL A 237 -18.82 0.39 -9.51
CA VAL A 237 -19.94 -0.43 -9.02
C VAL A 237 -20.13 -0.27 -7.53
N PHE A 238 -19.10 -0.55 -6.75
CA PHE A 238 -19.20 -0.58 -5.29
C PHE A 238 -19.48 0.81 -4.69
N MET A 239 -18.69 1.83 -5.06
CA MET A 239 -18.88 3.18 -4.51
C MET A 239 -20.26 3.77 -4.85
N PRO A 240 -20.74 3.73 -6.11
CA PRO A 240 -22.08 4.21 -6.42
C PRO A 240 -23.21 3.41 -5.76
N ALA A 241 -23.09 2.07 -5.69
CA ALA A 241 -24.10 1.22 -5.07
C ALA A 241 -24.26 1.46 -3.55
N HIS A 242 -23.29 2.11 -2.93
CA HIS A 242 -23.29 2.43 -1.49
C HIS A 242 -23.31 3.93 -1.21
N ASP A 243 -23.66 4.76 -2.21
CA ASP A 243 -23.71 6.22 -2.10
C ASP A 243 -22.40 6.85 -1.54
N ILE A 244 -21.25 6.23 -1.84
CA ILE A 244 -19.96 6.73 -1.40
C ILE A 244 -19.51 7.85 -2.33
N THR A 245 -19.46 9.07 -1.82
CA THR A 245 -18.96 10.20 -2.60
C THR A 245 -17.45 10.15 -2.76
N PRO A 246 -16.91 10.31 -3.98
CA PRO A 246 -15.46 10.31 -4.18
C PRO A 246 -14.82 11.48 -3.44
N GLY A 247 -13.66 11.21 -2.82
CA GLY A 247 -12.89 12.24 -2.12
C GLY A 247 -12.48 13.40 -3.04
N SER A 248 -12.47 14.60 -2.50
CA SER A 248 -12.09 15.81 -3.24
C SER A 248 -10.61 15.75 -3.64
N LYS A 249 -10.28 16.06 -4.91
CA LYS A 249 -8.90 16.25 -5.39
C LYS A 249 -8.17 17.41 -4.70
N ARG A 250 -8.90 18.27 -3.98
CA ARG A 250 -8.35 19.43 -3.24
C ARG A 250 -7.33 19.01 -2.18
N GLU A 251 -7.43 17.79 -1.66
CA GLU A 251 -6.50 17.28 -0.65
C GLU A 251 -5.07 17.11 -1.19
N MET A 252 -4.92 16.69 -2.44
CA MET A 252 -3.60 16.58 -3.09
C MET A 252 -2.92 17.94 -3.27
N LEU A 253 -3.72 19.00 -3.34
CA LEU A 253 -3.26 20.37 -3.55
C LEU A 253 -3.26 21.19 -2.26
N SER A 254 -3.63 20.59 -1.11
CA SER A 254 -3.74 21.32 0.17
C SER A 254 -2.42 21.97 0.60
N ILE A 255 -1.29 21.27 0.45
CA ILE A 255 0.03 21.84 0.80
C ILE A 255 0.45 22.95 -0.17
N PRO A 256 0.42 22.76 -1.51
CA PRO A 256 0.69 23.84 -2.44
C PRO A 256 -0.22 25.07 -2.22
N PHE A 257 -1.53 24.85 -2.04
CA PHE A 257 -2.46 25.96 -1.80
C PHE A 257 -2.20 26.68 -0.47
N GLN A 258 -1.89 25.95 0.62
CA GLN A 258 -1.53 26.58 1.89
C GLN A 258 -0.22 27.37 1.78
N GLN A 259 0.76 26.85 1.04
CA GLN A 259 2.03 27.54 0.81
C GLN A 259 1.81 28.78 -0.04
N THR A 260 1.02 28.68 -1.11
CA THR A 260 0.67 29.83 -1.96
C THR A 260 -0.12 30.86 -1.18
N ALA A 261 -1.12 30.46 -0.41
CA ALA A 261 -1.91 31.37 0.42
C ALA A 261 -1.04 32.08 1.47
N ARG A 262 -0.11 31.37 2.13
CA ARG A 262 0.84 31.98 3.06
C ARG A 262 1.83 32.91 2.36
N PHE A 263 2.28 32.55 1.16
CA PHE A 263 3.13 33.40 0.36
C PHE A 263 2.40 34.71 -0.02
N VAL A 264 1.18 34.61 -0.52
CA VAL A 264 0.32 35.74 -0.85
C VAL A 264 0.06 36.60 0.39
N GLN A 265 -0.35 36.02 1.52
CA GLN A 265 -0.52 36.78 2.76
C GLN A 265 0.74 37.53 3.19
N LYS A 266 1.91 36.93 2.97
CA LYS A 266 3.18 37.54 3.41
C LYS A 266 3.69 38.60 2.46
N HIS A 267 3.38 38.48 1.17
CA HIS A 267 3.92 39.38 0.13
C HIS A 267 2.90 40.32 -0.46
N ASP A 268 1.63 39.97 -0.61
CA ASP A 268 0.56 40.80 -1.15
C ASP A 268 -0.16 41.64 -0.09
N GLY A 269 -0.02 41.31 1.18
CA GLY A 269 -0.47 42.17 2.30
C GLY A 269 0.22 43.55 2.32
N LEU A 270 1.18 43.77 1.43
CA LEU A 270 1.89 45.04 1.26
C LEU A 270 1.42 45.87 0.04
N ASN A 271 0.69 45.30 -0.93
CA ASN A 271 0.52 46.00 -2.22
C ASN A 271 -0.87 45.96 -2.85
N SER A 272 -1.84 45.24 -2.38
CA SER A 272 -3.16 45.29 -3.00
C SER A 272 -4.26 45.02 -1.97
N GLY A 273 -5.21 45.93 -1.86
CA GLY A 273 -6.43 45.77 -1.08
C GLY A 273 -7.38 44.67 -1.58
N VAL A 274 -6.85 43.60 -2.13
CA VAL A 274 -7.57 42.41 -2.55
C VAL A 274 -7.25 41.28 -1.55
N GLY A 275 -7.86 41.37 -0.40
CA GLY A 275 -7.98 40.26 0.52
C GLY A 275 -9.01 39.24 -0.01
N PRO A 276 -8.96 37.99 0.41
CA PRO A 276 -9.99 37.03 0.06
C PRO A 276 -11.36 37.57 0.44
N THR A 277 -12.22 37.78 -0.55
CA THR A 277 -13.62 38.18 -0.30
C THR A 277 -14.40 36.95 0.12
N VAL A 278 -14.94 36.99 1.34
CA VAL A 278 -15.91 36.01 1.81
C VAL A 278 -17.28 36.47 1.32
N LYS A 279 -17.92 35.67 0.46
CA LYS A 279 -19.32 35.87 0.08
C LYS A 279 -20.24 35.63 1.27
N GLU A 280 -21.45 36.20 1.22
CA GLU A 280 -22.48 36.02 2.28
C GLU A 280 -22.85 34.54 2.51
N ASP A 281 -22.59 33.65 1.55
CA ASP A 281 -22.75 32.20 1.64
C ASP A 281 -21.56 31.47 2.29
N GLY A 282 -20.56 32.19 2.81
CA GLY A 282 -19.35 31.63 3.43
C GLY A 282 -18.30 31.14 2.44
N THR A 283 -18.50 31.30 1.14
CA THR A 283 -17.52 30.88 0.11
C THR A 283 -16.37 31.90 0.03
N ILE A 284 -15.14 31.43 0.23
CA ILE A 284 -13.93 32.25 0.10
C ILE A 284 -13.52 32.30 -1.38
N MET A 285 -13.53 33.47 -1.99
CA MET A 285 -12.94 33.72 -3.31
C MET A 285 -11.55 34.32 -3.16
N PHE A 286 -10.59 33.78 -3.88
CA PHE A 286 -9.22 34.26 -4.01
C PHE A 286 -9.07 35.05 -5.26
#